data_b029f11957cea86dcdd92ae9abcdd052
#
_entry.id   b029f11957cea86dcdd92ae9abcdd052
#
_cell.length_a   1.000
_cell.length_b   1.000
_cell.length_c   1.000
_cell.angle_alpha   90.00
_cell.angle_beta   90.00
_cell.angle_gamma   90.00
#
_symmetry.space_group_name_H-M   'P 1'
#
loop_
_entity.id
_entity.type
_entity.pdbx_description
1 polymer ?
#
loop_
_entity_poly.entity_id
_entity_poly.type
_entity_poly.pdbx_seq_one_letter_code
_entity_poly.pdbx_strand_id
1 'polypeptide(L)'
;MEEVTLVITSCGRFDLLKRTLDSFFEKNTYPIKKIIITEDSTEGKKLENLISQYENKYNFCLIINETREGKLKSIDKAYNEVDTEYIFHCEDDWEFLKEGFIEKSMKLLKEEPKLLTVGLRSKKDFKEDFFMKEEYVSKDGERFYEVNEEIYTYNPGLRRKSDHDLFGSHEKLKDKLYEMELSKFYKDRNYRTIYFKEKYVEHIGDKRHVHFSRKGKNSILDFKIDRMVKKIRYTFLKLFGKVK
;
A
#
# COMPACT_ATOMS: atom_id res chain seq x y z
N MET A 1 -17.79 3.93 16.31
CA MET A 1 -17.17 3.36 15.07
C MET A 1 -15.80 4.00 14.98
N GLU A 2 -14.76 3.22 14.68
CA GLU A 2 -13.39 3.77 14.60
C GLU A 2 -13.26 4.68 13.40
N GLU A 3 -12.48 5.75 13.55
CA GLU A 3 -12.24 6.69 12.46
C GLU A 3 -11.13 6.18 11.53
N VAL A 4 -11.35 6.34 10.22
CA VAL A 4 -10.40 5.92 9.17
C VAL A 4 -10.06 7.12 8.30
N THR A 5 -8.76 7.33 8.05
CA THR A 5 -8.26 8.22 7.00
C THR A 5 -7.89 7.38 5.78
N LEU A 6 -8.41 7.75 4.60
CA LEU A 6 -7.93 7.22 3.32
C LEU A 6 -6.69 7.99 2.90
N VAL A 7 -5.59 7.30 2.64
CA VAL A 7 -4.35 7.88 2.08
C VAL A 7 -4.10 7.30 0.71
N ILE A 8 -3.99 8.16 -0.30
CA ILE A 8 -3.67 7.79 -1.68
C ILE A 8 -2.37 8.46 -2.11
N THR A 9 -1.44 7.68 -2.63
CA THR A 9 -0.23 8.21 -3.26
C THR A 9 -0.37 8.21 -4.77
N SER A 10 -0.12 9.36 -5.41
CA SER A 10 -0.26 9.59 -6.84
C SER A 10 0.98 10.25 -7.45
N CYS A 11 1.22 9.97 -8.73
CA CYS A 11 2.27 10.64 -9.49
C CYS A 11 1.89 10.73 -10.98
N GLY A 12 1.07 11.71 -11.34
CA GLY A 12 0.76 12.10 -12.72
C GLY A 12 -0.12 11.13 -13.51
N ARG A 13 -0.73 10.11 -12.87
CA ARG A 13 -1.61 9.13 -13.51
C ARG A 13 -3.08 9.44 -13.20
N PHE A 14 -3.54 10.65 -13.51
CA PHE A 14 -4.85 11.17 -13.11
C PHE A 14 -6.04 10.36 -13.64
N ASP A 15 -5.92 9.72 -14.79
CA ASP A 15 -6.92 8.81 -15.32
C ASP A 15 -7.07 7.53 -14.49
N LEU A 16 -5.96 6.98 -13.99
CA LEU A 16 -5.99 5.85 -13.05
C LEU A 16 -6.49 6.28 -11.68
N LEU A 17 -6.00 7.43 -11.16
CA LEU A 17 -6.48 7.99 -9.89
C LEU A 17 -8.00 8.20 -9.91
N LYS A 18 -8.54 8.70 -11.02
CA LYS A 18 -9.99 8.86 -11.17
C LYS A 18 -10.71 7.52 -11.04
N ARG A 19 -10.27 6.49 -11.74
CA ARG A 19 -10.84 5.14 -11.66
C ARG A 19 -10.74 4.56 -10.24
N THR A 20 -9.60 4.76 -9.58
CA THR A 20 -9.39 4.34 -8.19
C THR A 20 -10.40 5.02 -7.26
N LEU A 21 -10.57 6.35 -7.37
CA LEU A 21 -11.53 7.10 -6.56
C LEU A 21 -12.97 6.68 -6.85
N ASP A 22 -13.36 6.61 -8.12
CA ASP A 22 -14.72 6.22 -8.52
C ASP A 22 -15.09 4.84 -7.95
N SER A 23 -14.24 3.85 -8.17
CA SER A 23 -14.48 2.49 -7.68
C SER A 23 -14.41 2.39 -6.14
N PHE A 24 -13.50 3.15 -5.50
CA PHE A 24 -13.45 3.21 -4.04
C PHE A 24 -14.77 3.76 -3.49
N PHE A 25 -15.27 4.88 -3.99
CA PHE A 25 -16.50 5.48 -3.51
C PHE A 25 -17.74 4.65 -3.83
N GLU A 26 -17.73 3.89 -4.92
CA GLU A 26 -18.80 2.96 -5.25
C GLU A 26 -18.86 1.76 -4.28
N LYS A 27 -17.69 1.23 -3.90
CA LYS A 27 -17.60 -0.02 -3.13
C LYS A 27 -17.34 0.18 -1.64
N ASN A 28 -16.96 1.38 -1.21
CA ASN A 28 -16.72 1.63 0.22
C ASN A 28 -18.02 1.91 0.96
N THR A 29 -18.30 1.10 1.97
CA THR A 29 -19.45 1.23 2.86
C THR A 29 -19.08 1.76 4.26
N TYR A 30 -17.77 1.92 4.53
CA TYR A 30 -17.27 2.41 5.81
C TYR A 30 -17.09 3.93 5.79
N PRO A 31 -17.46 4.67 6.86
CA PRO A 31 -17.27 6.12 6.89
C PRO A 31 -15.78 6.50 6.90
N ILE A 32 -15.41 7.38 5.97
CA ILE A 32 -14.05 7.96 5.87
C ILE A 32 -14.09 9.38 6.42
N LYS A 33 -13.28 9.64 7.44
CA LYS A 33 -13.19 10.96 8.09
C LYS A 33 -12.49 12.00 7.19
N LYS A 34 -11.41 11.57 6.53
CA LYS A 34 -10.53 12.44 5.74
C LYS A 34 -9.89 11.64 4.61
N ILE A 35 -9.70 12.26 3.48
CA ILE A 35 -8.98 11.68 2.34
C ILE A 35 -7.74 12.52 2.08
N ILE A 36 -6.57 11.92 2.22
CA ILE A 36 -5.30 12.58 1.95
C ILE A 36 -4.74 12.04 0.64
N ILE A 37 -4.45 12.93 -0.31
CA ILE A 37 -3.83 12.56 -1.58
C ILE A 37 -2.51 13.28 -1.73
N THR A 38 -1.42 12.54 -1.92
CA THR A 38 -0.14 13.14 -2.30
C THR A 38 0.04 13.07 -3.81
N GLU A 39 0.54 14.15 -4.41
CA GLU A 39 0.84 14.21 -5.84
C GLU A 39 2.32 14.60 -6.07
N ASP A 40 3.07 13.70 -6.68
CA ASP A 40 4.52 13.81 -6.84
C ASP A 40 4.97 14.10 -8.29
N SER A 41 4.04 14.51 -9.18
CA SER A 41 4.36 14.81 -10.59
C SER A 41 4.62 16.28 -10.91
N THR A 42 4.45 17.19 -9.94
CA THR A 42 4.45 18.64 -10.15
C THR A 42 3.24 19.20 -10.93
N GLU A 43 2.25 18.37 -11.26
CA GLU A 43 1.03 18.77 -11.98
C GLU A 43 -0.17 18.98 -11.05
N GLY A 44 0.05 19.63 -9.90
CA GLY A 44 -0.95 19.79 -8.82
C GLY A 44 -2.28 20.36 -9.30
N LYS A 45 -2.27 21.29 -10.26
CA LYS A 45 -3.51 21.86 -10.82
C LYS A 45 -4.42 20.82 -11.51
N LYS A 46 -3.82 19.75 -12.07
CA LYS A 46 -4.62 18.66 -12.63
C LYS A 46 -5.26 17.82 -11.52
N LEU A 47 -4.56 17.64 -10.38
CA LEU A 47 -5.14 17.00 -9.22
C LEU A 47 -6.31 17.82 -8.67
N GLU A 48 -6.14 19.13 -8.44
CA GLU A 48 -7.19 20.03 -7.95
C GLU A 48 -8.44 19.95 -8.84
N ASN A 49 -8.26 20.05 -10.16
CA ASN A 49 -9.36 19.93 -11.13
C ASN A 49 -10.05 18.55 -11.07
N LEU A 50 -9.32 17.48 -10.84
CA LEU A 50 -9.90 16.16 -10.68
C LEU A 50 -10.72 16.08 -9.40
N ILE A 51 -10.17 16.55 -8.28
CA ILE A 51 -10.79 16.41 -6.96
C ILE A 51 -12.00 17.31 -6.79
N SER A 52 -12.08 18.45 -7.48
CA SER A 52 -13.25 19.34 -7.43
C SER A 52 -14.60 18.65 -7.71
N GLN A 53 -14.57 17.50 -8.41
CA GLN A 53 -15.77 16.70 -8.68
C GLN A 53 -16.32 16.00 -7.42
N TYR A 54 -15.51 15.86 -6.37
CA TYR A 54 -15.82 15.07 -5.17
C TYR A 54 -15.91 15.91 -3.89
N GLU A 55 -15.42 17.17 -3.88
CA GLU A 55 -15.28 18.03 -2.69
C GLU A 55 -16.60 18.28 -1.95
N ASN A 56 -17.73 18.29 -2.66
CA ASN A 56 -19.04 18.45 -2.03
C ASN A 56 -19.50 17.25 -1.18
N LYS A 57 -18.82 16.10 -1.31
CA LYS A 57 -19.21 14.85 -0.65
C LYS A 57 -18.19 14.36 0.35
N TYR A 58 -16.91 14.73 0.18
CA TYR A 58 -15.80 14.16 0.94
C TYR A 58 -14.82 15.25 1.39
N ASN A 59 -14.19 15.04 2.53
CA ASN A 59 -13.19 15.94 3.10
C ASN A 59 -11.79 15.58 2.57
N PHE A 60 -11.24 16.40 1.68
CA PHE A 60 -9.93 16.19 1.06
C PHE A 60 -8.83 17.05 1.70
N CYS A 61 -7.63 16.48 1.80
CA CYS A 61 -6.38 17.16 2.08
C CYS A 61 -5.39 16.81 0.95
N LEU A 62 -5.03 17.79 0.13
CA LEU A 62 -4.12 17.59 -0.99
C LEU A 62 -2.71 18.04 -0.61
N ILE A 63 -1.73 17.15 -0.80
CA ILE A 63 -0.30 17.42 -0.59
C ILE A 63 0.38 17.37 -1.95
N ILE A 64 0.61 18.54 -2.53
CA ILE A 64 1.20 18.69 -3.84
C ILE A 64 2.69 18.98 -3.67
N ASN A 65 3.55 18.11 -4.20
CA ASN A 65 4.98 18.33 -4.16
C ASN A 65 5.40 19.29 -5.28
N GLU A 66 6.11 20.37 -4.95
CA GLU A 66 6.66 21.32 -5.93
C GLU A 66 7.73 20.69 -6.83
N THR A 67 8.43 19.70 -6.29
CA THR A 67 9.43 18.91 -7.01
C THR A 67 9.18 17.42 -6.72
N ARG A 68 9.63 16.52 -7.61
CA ARG A 68 9.53 15.08 -7.36
C ARG A 68 10.38 14.67 -6.17
N GLU A 69 9.75 14.25 -5.10
CA GLU A 69 10.39 13.84 -3.85
C GLU A 69 10.47 12.31 -3.69
N GLY A 70 9.65 11.59 -4.42
CA GLY A 70 9.59 10.14 -4.41
C GLY A 70 8.56 9.57 -3.43
N LYS A 71 8.17 8.31 -3.68
CA LYS A 71 7.08 7.62 -2.99
C LYS A 71 7.20 7.63 -1.46
N LEU A 72 8.37 7.30 -0.91
CA LEU A 72 8.53 7.14 0.54
C LEU A 72 8.35 8.46 1.28
N LYS A 73 8.90 9.55 0.75
CA LYS A 73 8.73 10.88 1.35
C LYS A 73 7.30 11.39 1.21
N SER A 74 6.64 11.10 0.09
CA SER A 74 5.22 11.42 -0.11
C SER A 74 4.33 10.65 0.89
N ILE A 75 4.63 9.37 1.16
CA ILE A 75 3.94 8.59 2.18
C ILE A 75 4.12 9.21 3.57
N ASP A 76 5.36 9.56 3.95
CA ASP A 76 5.64 10.16 5.26
C ASP A 76 4.88 11.48 5.44
N LYS A 77 4.86 12.35 4.41
CA LYS A 77 4.05 13.58 4.43
C LYS A 77 2.57 13.28 4.68
N ALA A 78 2.00 12.32 3.93
CA ALA A 78 0.60 11.96 4.09
C ALA A 78 0.31 11.39 5.48
N TYR A 79 1.16 10.51 5.97
CA TYR A 79 0.95 9.85 7.26
C TYR A 79 1.12 10.81 8.46
N ASN A 80 1.92 11.86 8.31
CA ASN A 80 2.03 12.94 9.32
C ASN A 80 0.74 13.77 9.44
N GLU A 81 -0.07 13.84 8.39
CA GLU A 81 -1.36 14.53 8.38
C GLU A 81 -2.52 13.65 8.87
N VAL A 82 -2.26 12.37 9.18
CA VAL A 82 -3.29 11.45 9.69
C VAL A 82 -3.49 11.67 11.19
N ASP A 83 -4.74 12.00 11.56
CA ASP A 83 -5.21 12.22 12.92
C ASP A 83 -6.17 11.12 13.43
N THR A 84 -6.34 10.05 12.65
CA THR A 84 -7.19 8.90 12.98
C THR A 84 -6.35 7.71 13.44
N GLU A 85 -7.00 6.78 14.18
CA GLU A 85 -6.35 5.55 14.64
C GLU A 85 -6.00 4.59 13.49
N TYR A 86 -6.80 4.61 12.40
CA TYR A 86 -6.64 3.72 11.28
C TYR A 86 -6.38 4.49 9.98
N ILE A 87 -5.50 3.90 9.16
CA ILE A 87 -5.17 4.37 7.82
C ILE A 87 -5.61 3.30 6.83
N PHE A 88 -6.44 3.66 5.85
CA PHE A 88 -6.59 2.85 4.66
C PHE A 88 -5.65 3.41 3.60
N HIS A 89 -4.55 2.69 3.33
CA HIS A 89 -3.57 3.09 2.32
C HIS A 89 -3.88 2.47 0.97
N CYS A 90 -3.66 3.25 -0.09
CA CYS A 90 -3.80 2.80 -1.47
C CYS A 90 -2.90 3.63 -2.39
N GLU A 91 -2.60 3.13 -3.59
CA GLU A 91 -1.96 3.89 -4.67
C GLU A 91 -3.02 4.28 -5.71
N ASP A 92 -2.64 5.10 -6.69
CA ASP A 92 -3.53 5.67 -7.71
C ASP A 92 -3.94 4.69 -8.84
N ASP A 93 -3.59 3.41 -8.74
CA ASP A 93 -3.78 2.42 -9.81
C ASP A 93 -4.49 1.13 -9.35
N TRP A 94 -5.51 1.28 -8.51
CA TRP A 94 -6.33 0.18 -8.00
C TRP A 94 -7.80 0.37 -8.31
N GLU A 95 -8.47 -0.69 -8.73
CA GLU A 95 -9.92 -0.75 -8.92
C GLU A 95 -10.55 -1.62 -7.83
N PHE A 96 -11.52 -1.07 -7.09
CA PHE A 96 -12.24 -1.78 -6.03
C PHE A 96 -13.42 -2.54 -6.64
N LEU A 97 -13.56 -3.83 -6.29
CA LEU A 97 -14.51 -4.75 -6.93
C LEU A 97 -15.66 -5.16 -6.03
N LYS A 98 -15.47 -5.11 -4.70
CA LYS A 98 -16.42 -5.62 -3.70
C LYS A 98 -16.48 -4.70 -2.49
N GLU A 99 -17.63 -4.72 -1.82
CA GLU A 99 -17.90 -3.99 -0.57
C GLU A 99 -17.37 -4.73 0.67
N GLY A 100 -17.33 -4.04 1.82
CA GLY A 100 -17.04 -4.61 3.13
C GLY A 100 -15.58 -4.87 3.43
N PHE A 101 -14.65 -4.40 2.61
CA PHE A 101 -13.21 -4.64 2.78
C PHE A 101 -12.62 -3.91 4.00
N ILE A 102 -13.12 -2.72 4.35
CA ILE A 102 -12.68 -2.00 5.56
C ILE A 102 -13.29 -2.64 6.81
N GLU A 103 -14.58 -2.92 6.81
CA GLU A 103 -15.30 -3.51 7.95
C GLU A 103 -14.68 -4.83 8.37
N LYS A 104 -14.47 -5.72 7.40
CA LYS A 104 -13.87 -7.04 7.64
C LYS A 104 -12.43 -6.92 8.12
N SER A 105 -11.63 -6.04 7.49
CA SER A 105 -10.25 -5.78 7.92
C SER A 105 -10.20 -5.19 9.32
N MET A 106 -11.08 -4.24 9.64
CA MET A 106 -11.20 -3.63 10.96
C MET A 106 -11.49 -4.66 12.06
N LYS A 107 -12.45 -5.57 11.81
CA LYS A 107 -12.76 -6.67 12.72
C LYS A 107 -11.51 -7.49 13.02
N LEU A 108 -10.81 -7.95 11.98
CA LEU A 108 -9.63 -8.80 12.13
C LEU A 108 -8.47 -8.09 12.83
N LEU A 109 -8.21 -6.82 12.50
CA LEU A 109 -7.19 -6.03 13.20
C LEU A 109 -7.49 -5.86 14.69
N LYS A 110 -8.76 -5.69 15.07
CA LYS A 110 -9.16 -5.62 16.50
C LYS A 110 -9.02 -6.96 17.22
N GLU A 111 -9.27 -8.06 16.55
CA GLU A 111 -9.15 -9.40 17.12
C GLU A 111 -7.71 -9.85 17.32
N GLU A 112 -6.81 -9.44 16.42
CA GLU A 112 -5.41 -9.86 16.40
C GLU A 112 -4.47 -8.64 16.42
N PRO A 113 -3.92 -8.27 17.59
CA PRO A 113 -3.04 -7.10 17.73
C PRO A 113 -1.75 -7.18 16.91
N LYS A 114 -1.31 -8.39 16.53
CA LYS A 114 -0.12 -8.63 15.72
C LYS A 114 -0.42 -8.79 14.23
N LEU A 115 -1.65 -8.59 13.81
CA LEU A 115 -2.00 -8.49 12.42
C LEU A 115 -1.68 -7.08 11.90
N LEU A 116 -0.77 -6.99 10.92
CA LEU A 116 -0.32 -5.72 10.35
C LEU A 116 -1.34 -5.14 9.38
N THR A 117 -1.86 -5.99 8.50
CA THR A 117 -2.89 -5.63 7.50
C THR A 117 -3.56 -6.88 6.95
N VAL A 118 -4.69 -6.67 6.26
CA VAL A 118 -5.40 -7.71 5.51
C VAL A 118 -5.31 -7.37 4.02
N GLY A 119 -4.65 -8.22 3.24
CA GLY A 119 -4.47 -8.03 1.80
C GLY A 119 -5.77 -8.29 1.02
N LEU A 120 -6.01 -7.46 0.01
CA LEU A 120 -7.25 -7.42 -0.78
C LEU A 120 -7.13 -8.08 -2.16
N ARG A 121 -5.91 -8.44 -2.57
CA ARG A 121 -5.62 -9.02 -3.89
C ARG A 121 -5.91 -10.51 -3.93
N SER A 122 -6.07 -11.04 -5.15
CA SER A 122 -6.17 -12.49 -5.37
C SER A 122 -4.87 -13.21 -5.08
N LYS A 123 -4.95 -14.43 -4.50
CA LYS A 123 -3.80 -15.35 -4.40
C LYS A 123 -3.12 -15.58 -5.75
N LYS A 124 -3.89 -15.56 -6.84
CA LYS A 124 -3.39 -15.79 -8.21
C LYS A 124 -2.42 -14.70 -8.70
N ASP A 125 -2.41 -13.53 -8.05
CA ASP A 125 -1.53 -12.42 -8.40
C ASP A 125 -0.10 -12.59 -7.86
N PHE A 126 0.15 -13.65 -7.09
CA PHE A 126 1.39 -13.92 -6.39
C PHE A 126 2.01 -15.25 -6.82
N LYS A 127 3.29 -15.42 -6.52
CA LYS A 127 3.98 -16.70 -6.67
C LYS A 127 3.47 -17.69 -5.62
N GLU A 128 3.60 -18.99 -5.91
CA GLU A 128 3.11 -20.06 -5.05
C GLU A 128 3.73 -20.04 -3.64
N ASP A 129 4.99 -19.67 -3.53
CA ASP A 129 5.74 -19.60 -2.28
C ASP A 129 5.52 -18.30 -1.46
N PHE A 130 4.71 -17.38 -1.98
CA PHE A 130 4.38 -16.13 -1.27
C PHE A 130 3.56 -16.36 0.00
N PHE A 131 2.68 -17.36 -0.02
CA PHE A 131 1.84 -17.72 1.12
C PHE A 131 2.37 -18.96 1.84
N MET A 132 2.09 -19.03 3.14
CA MET A 132 2.30 -20.23 3.94
C MET A 132 1.41 -21.38 3.44
N LYS A 133 1.81 -22.63 3.70
CA LYS A 133 1.00 -23.81 3.40
C LYS A 133 -0.23 -23.87 4.28
N GLU A 134 -0.08 -23.48 5.54
CA GLU A 134 -1.14 -23.43 6.52
C GLU A 134 -1.93 -22.13 6.41
N GLU A 135 -3.23 -22.20 6.62
CA GLU A 135 -4.12 -21.06 6.59
C GLU A 135 -4.29 -20.47 7.99
N TYR A 136 -4.38 -19.14 8.07
CA TYR A 136 -4.82 -18.48 9.28
C TYR A 136 -6.31 -18.69 9.46
N VAL A 137 -6.74 -19.01 10.68
CA VAL A 137 -8.16 -19.17 11.06
C VAL A 137 -8.48 -18.10 12.10
N SER A 138 -9.47 -17.25 11.80
CA SER A 138 -9.96 -16.23 12.74
C SER A 138 -10.76 -16.82 13.89
N LYS A 139 -11.09 -16.03 14.90
CA LYS A 139 -11.85 -16.47 16.07
C LYS A 139 -13.24 -17.03 15.75
N ASP A 140 -13.85 -16.53 14.67
CA ASP A 140 -15.15 -17.01 14.17
C ASP A 140 -15.04 -18.14 13.12
N GLY A 141 -13.83 -18.66 12.90
CA GLY A 141 -13.59 -19.81 12.03
C GLY A 141 -13.40 -19.47 10.55
N GLU A 142 -13.38 -18.20 10.16
CA GLU A 142 -13.08 -17.80 8.78
C GLU A 142 -11.62 -18.05 8.44
N ARG A 143 -11.34 -18.49 7.19
CA ARG A 143 -10.01 -18.89 6.75
C ARG A 143 -9.40 -17.88 5.79
N PHE A 144 -8.09 -17.58 5.98
CA PHE A 144 -7.31 -16.62 5.21
C PHE A 144 -5.99 -17.22 4.75
N TYR A 145 -5.42 -16.68 3.70
CA TYR A 145 -4.04 -16.99 3.33
C TYR A 145 -3.07 -16.16 4.18
N GLU A 146 -2.12 -16.79 4.86
CA GLU A 146 -1.08 -16.09 5.62
C GLU A 146 0.16 -15.89 4.76
N VAL A 147 0.76 -14.70 4.82
CA VAL A 147 1.97 -14.36 4.06
C VAL A 147 3.20 -14.95 4.72
N ASN A 148 4.10 -15.55 3.93
CA ASN A 148 5.31 -16.21 4.44
C ASN A 148 6.41 -15.19 4.83
N GLU A 149 6.93 -14.40 3.86
CA GLU A 149 8.11 -13.56 4.09
C GLU A 149 7.84 -12.06 3.93
N GLU A 150 7.22 -11.65 2.85
CA GLU A 150 7.03 -10.25 2.49
C GLU A 150 5.73 -9.71 3.10
N ILE A 151 5.68 -9.63 4.45
CA ILE A 151 4.46 -9.25 5.20
C ILE A 151 4.08 -7.77 5.09
N TYR A 152 5.01 -6.89 4.68
CA TYR A 152 4.72 -5.48 4.46
C TYR A 152 4.54 -5.17 2.97
N THR A 153 3.51 -4.39 2.65
CA THR A 153 3.24 -3.94 1.29
C THR A 153 2.54 -2.58 1.32
N TYR A 154 2.72 -1.78 0.26
CA TYR A 154 1.94 -0.57 0.02
C TYR A 154 0.68 -0.82 -0.83
N ASN A 155 0.37 -2.06 -1.16
CA ASN A 155 -0.92 -2.41 -1.77
C ASN A 155 -2.09 -1.96 -0.87
N PRO A 156 -3.30 -1.80 -1.42
CA PRO A 156 -4.47 -1.38 -0.66
C PRO A 156 -4.71 -2.24 0.58
N GLY A 157 -4.93 -1.58 1.72
CA GLY A 157 -5.24 -2.26 2.96
C GLY A 157 -5.34 -1.32 4.15
N LEU A 158 -6.13 -1.77 5.13
CA LEU A 158 -6.29 -1.10 6.41
C LEU A 158 -5.14 -1.44 7.35
N ARG A 159 -4.63 -0.45 8.08
CA ARG A 159 -3.57 -0.60 9.09
C ARG A 159 -3.78 0.37 10.24
N ARG A 160 -3.20 0.06 11.41
CA ARG A 160 -3.18 1.01 12.53
C ARG A 160 -2.13 2.08 12.31
N LYS A 161 -2.45 3.32 12.64
CA LYS A 161 -1.47 4.42 12.68
C LYS A 161 -0.32 4.11 13.64
N SER A 162 -0.63 3.52 14.81
CA SER A 162 0.37 3.14 15.81
C SER A 162 1.40 2.12 15.32
N ASP A 163 1.01 1.20 14.42
CA ASP A 163 1.95 0.25 13.82
C ASP A 163 2.94 0.96 12.87
N HIS A 164 2.47 1.97 12.13
CA HIS A 164 3.35 2.83 11.35
C HIS A 164 4.30 3.62 12.25
N ASP A 165 3.78 4.24 13.31
CA ASP A 165 4.57 5.06 14.24
C ASP A 165 5.66 4.26 14.95
N LEU A 166 5.46 2.96 15.14
CA LEU A 166 6.47 2.04 15.69
C LEU A 166 7.74 1.98 14.83
N PHE A 167 7.61 2.06 13.50
CA PHE A 167 8.75 2.13 12.59
C PHE A 167 9.24 3.59 12.43
N GLY A 168 8.31 4.52 12.34
CA GLY A 168 8.56 5.94 12.07
C GLY A 168 8.77 6.22 10.58
N SER A 169 9.57 7.25 10.27
CA SER A 169 9.73 7.72 8.89
C SER A 169 10.27 6.65 7.93
N HIS A 170 9.61 6.51 6.79
CA HIS A 170 10.02 5.63 5.69
C HIS A 170 11.14 6.25 4.84
N GLU A 171 11.34 7.57 4.88
CA GLU A 171 12.41 8.26 4.14
C GLU A 171 13.81 7.77 4.52
N LYS A 172 13.98 7.25 5.74
CA LYS A 172 15.24 6.62 6.19
C LYS A 172 15.61 5.35 5.44
N LEU A 173 14.62 4.71 4.77
CA LEU A 173 14.85 3.55 3.93
C LEU A 173 15.49 3.98 2.62
N LYS A 174 16.77 3.73 2.48
CA LYS A 174 17.58 4.25 1.35
C LYS A 174 17.62 3.34 0.14
N ASP A 175 17.19 2.10 0.28
CA ASP A 175 17.35 1.08 -0.77
C ASP A 175 16.02 0.77 -1.47
N LYS A 176 16.11 0.25 -2.70
CA LYS A 176 14.94 -0.21 -3.48
C LYS A 176 14.22 -1.43 -2.86
N LEU A 177 14.70 -1.94 -1.74
CA LEU A 177 14.18 -3.10 -1.02
C LEU A 177 13.37 -2.71 0.22
N TYR A 178 12.83 -1.49 0.26
CA TYR A 178 12.16 -0.93 1.43
C TYR A 178 11.01 -1.80 1.98
N GLU A 179 10.22 -2.47 1.13
CA GLU A 179 9.16 -3.38 1.60
C GLU A 179 9.74 -4.62 2.30
N MET A 180 10.90 -5.11 1.85
CA MET A 180 11.60 -6.22 2.52
C MET A 180 12.18 -5.79 3.87
N GLU A 181 12.75 -4.58 3.96
CA GLU A 181 13.28 -4.06 5.22
C GLU A 181 12.15 -3.85 6.24
N LEU A 182 11.01 -3.29 5.79
CA LEU A 182 9.81 -3.17 6.61
C LEU A 182 9.24 -4.53 7.00
N SER A 183 9.18 -5.48 6.07
CA SER A 183 8.73 -6.84 6.36
C SER A 183 9.57 -7.50 7.44
N LYS A 184 10.91 -7.37 7.34
CA LYS A 184 11.81 -7.87 8.37
C LYS A 184 11.57 -7.19 9.72
N PHE A 185 11.47 -5.86 9.74
CA PHE A 185 11.23 -5.10 10.97
C PHE A 185 9.98 -5.58 11.72
N TYR A 186 8.89 -5.79 11.00
CA TYR A 186 7.62 -6.23 11.61
C TYR A 186 7.63 -7.73 11.94
N LYS A 187 8.25 -8.60 11.12
CA LYS A 187 8.41 -10.04 11.44
C LYS A 187 9.23 -10.25 12.71
N ASP A 188 10.32 -9.51 12.88
CA ASP A 188 11.17 -9.57 14.10
C ASP A 188 10.37 -9.18 15.37
N ARG A 189 9.17 -8.61 15.20
CA ARG A 189 8.22 -8.23 16.27
C ARG A 189 6.95 -9.09 16.30
N ASN A 190 6.99 -10.25 15.62
CA ASN A 190 5.90 -11.21 15.52
C ASN A 190 4.63 -10.68 14.85
N TYR A 191 4.74 -9.65 13.99
CA TYR A 191 3.64 -9.25 13.14
C TYR A 191 3.45 -10.24 11.99
N ARG A 192 2.21 -10.31 11.49
CA ARG A 192 1.81 -11.12 10.34
C ARG A 192 0.90 -10.33 9.42
N THR A 193 0.74 -10.81 8.20
CA THR A 193 -0.21 -10.30 7.22
C THR A 193 -0.99 -11.47 6.63
N ILE A 194 -2.29 -11.30 6.50
CA ILE A 194 -3.18 -12.28 5.89
C ILE A 194 -3.85 -11.69 4.66
N TYR A 195 -4.40 -12.55 3.80
CA TYR A 195 -5.15 -12.16 2.62
C TYR A 195 -6.51 -12.82 2.62
N PHE A 196 -7.52 -12.08 2.18
CA PHE A 196 -8.83 -12.67 1.92
C PHE A 196 -8.75 -13.79 0.87
N LYS A 197 -9.63 -14.76 0.96
CA LYS A 197 -9.82 -15.78 -0.07
C LYS A 197 -10.38 -15.18 -1.36
N GLU A 198 -11.20 -14.16 -1.20
CA GLU A 198 -11.81 -13.41 -2.28
C GLU A 198 -10.95 -12.24 -2.73
N LYS A 199 -11.11 -11.87 -3.99
CA LYS A 199 -10.48 -10.69 -4.58
C LYS A 199 -11.36 -9.46 -4.36
N TYR A 200 -10.83 -8.44 -3.72
CA TYR A 200 -11.50 -7.15 -3.49
C TYR A 200 -10.97 -6.04 -4.39
N VAL A 201 -9.75 -6.16 -4.90
CA VAL A 201 -9.13 -5.14 -5.75
C VAL A 201 -8.43 -5.74 -6.96
N GLU A 202 -8.37 -4.97 -8.05
CA GLU A 202 -7.58 -5.24 -9.25
C GLU A 202 -6.53 -4.17 -9.43
N HIS A 203 -5.30 -4.58 -9.77
CA HIS A 203 -4.26 -3.63 -10.15
C HIS A 203 -4.45 -3.23 -11.62
N ILE A 204 -4.72 -1.93 -11.85
CA ILE A 204 -5.03 -1.38 -13.17
C ILE A 204 -3.87 -0.57 -13.78
N GLY A 205 -2.71 -0.57 -13.13
CA GLY A 205 -1.52 0.20 -13.51
C GLY A 205 -0.82 -0.24 -14.80
N ASP A 206 -1.10 -1.43 -15.33
CA ASP A 206 -0.70 -2.01 -16.63
C ASP A 206 0.63 -1.48 -17.20
N LYS A 207 1.75 -1.86 -16.59
CA LYS A 207 3.10 -1.47 -17.03
C LYS A 207 3.39 0.05 -17.05
N ARG A 208 2.46 0.89 -16.61
CA ARG A 208 2.59 2.35 -16.50
C ARG A 208 3.29 2.76 -15.22
N HIS A 209 4.43 2.11 -14.91
CA HIS A 209 5.21 2.42 -13.72
C HIS A 209 5.86 3.80 -13.82
N VAL A 210 5.66 4.63 -12.81
CA VAL A 210 6.36 5.91 -12.67
C VAL A 210 7.65 5.67 -11.88
N HIS A 211 8.78 5.58 -12.57
CA HIS A 211 10.06 5.41 -11.92
C HIS A 211 10.70 6.75 -11.59
N PHE A 212 11.05 6.96 -10.32
CA PHE A 212 11.95 8.02 -9.92
C PHE A 212 13.37 7.63 -10.31
N SER A 213 13.84 8.07 -11.49
CA SER A 213 15.24 7.93 -11.86
C SER A 213 16.02 9.18 -11.44
N ARG A 214 16.88 9.06 -10.46
CA ARG A 214 17.84 10.12 -10.08
C ARG A 214 18.84 10.48 -11.20
N LYS A 215 18.87 9.74 -12.28
CA LYS A 215 19.74 9.97 -13.47
C LYS A 215 19.04 9.37 -14.69
N GLY A 216 18.36 10.18 -15.45
CA GLY A 216 18.00 10.08 -16.88
C GLY A 216 18.02 8.73 -17.64
N LYS A 217 17.84 7.59 -16.97
CA LYS A 217 17.83 6.26 -17.60
C LYS A 217 16.40 5.80 -17.80
N ASN A 218 15.88 5.96 -18.99
CA ASN A 218 14.51 5.62 -19.39
C ASN A 218 14.47 4.42 -20.34
N SER A 219 15.19 3.33 -20.07
CA SER A 219 15.08 2.16 -20.96
C SER A 219 14.51 0.94 -20.26
N ILE A 220 13.70 0.17 -21.00
CA ILE A 220 13.20 -1.15 -20.60
C ILE A 220 14.36 -2.09 -20.23
N LEU A 221 15.52 -1.87 -20.85
CA LEU A 221 16.74 -2.64 -20.60
C LEU A 221 17.30 -2.34 -19.19
N ASP A 222 17.32 -1.08 -18.75
CA ASP A 222 17.77 -0.70 -17.42
C ASP A 222 16.88 -1.31 -16.32
N PHE A 223 15.58 -1.39 -16.58
CA PHE A 223 14.62 -2.04 -15.67
C PHE A 223 14.87 -3.56 -15.54
N LYS A 224 15.13 -4.24 -16.68
CA LYS A 224 15.46 -5.67 -16.67
C LYS A 224 16.77 -5.96 -15.96
N ILE A 225 17.79 -5.12 -16.17
CA ILE A 225 19.09 -5.22 -15.50
C ILE A 225 18.94 -4.98 -14.00
N ASP A 226 18.23 -3.93 -13.57
CA ASP A 226 17.97 -3.64 -12.15
C ASP A 226 17.23 -4.80 -11.46
N ARG A 227 16.26 -5.42 -12.14
CA ARG A 227 15.52 -6.58 -11.62
C ARG A 227 16.41 -7.83 -11.50
N MET A 228 17.31 -8.05 -12.45
CA MET A 228 18.27 -9.16 -12.42
C MET A 228 19.31 -8.96 -11.31
N VAL A 229 19.85 -7.76 -11.15
CA VAL A 229 20.78 -7.39 -10.06
C VAL A 229 20.13 -7.56 -8.69
N LYS A 230 18.87 -7.14 -8.53
CA LYS A 230 18.09 -7.37 -7.29
C LYS A 230 17.97 -8.84 -6.97
N LYS A 231 17.65 -9.68 -7.97
CA LYS A 231 17.51 -11.14 -7.79
C LYS A 231 18.82 -11.79 -7.39
N ILE A 232 19.94 -11.40 -8.00
CA ILE A 232 21.28 -11.89 -7.68
C ILE A 232 21.69 -11.47 -6.26
N ARG A 233 21.47 -10.19 -5.90
CA ARG A 233 21.78 -9.64 -4.57
C ARG A 233 20.98 -10.34 -3.46
N TYR A 234 19.69 -10.59 -3.71
CA TYR A 234 18.83 -11.32 -2.77
C TYR A 234 19.31 -12.76 -2.56
N THR A 235 19.63 -13.48 -3.66
CA THR A 235 20.16 -14.84 -3.59
C THR A 235 21.49 -14.86 -2.84
N PHE A 236 22.36 -13.88 -3.07
CA PHE A 236 23.64 -13.75 -2.38
C PHE A 236 23.47 -13.47 -0.87
N LEU A 237 22.56 -12.56 -0.49
CA LEU A 237 22.26 -12.26 0.90
C LEU A 237 21.66 -13.47 1.64
N LYS A 238 20.84 -14.28 0.95
CA LYS A 238 20.25 -15.51 1.49
C LYS A 238 21.32 -16.61 1.66
N LEU A 239 22.27 -16.73 0.72
CA LEU A 239 23.37 -17.73 0.78
C LEU A 239 24.40 -17.41 1.88
N PHE A 240 24.65 -16.15 2.17
CA PHE A 240 25.66 -15.74 3.16
C PHE A 240 25.07 -15.38 4.54
N GLY A 241 23.82 -15.78 4.82
CA GLY A 241 23.21 -15.65 6.14
C GLY A 241 22.96 -14.21 6.63
N LYS A 242 23.06 -13.21 5.74
CA LYS A 242 22.76 -11.81 6.06
C LYS A 242 21.28 -11.48 5.92
N VAL A 243 20.48 -12.43 5.48
CA VAL A 243 19.01 -12.47 5.55
C VAL A 243 18.67 -13.90 6.00
N LYS A 244 18.26 -14.06 7.25
CA LYS A 244 17.65 -15.29 7.76
C LYS A 244 16.19 -15.30 7.37
#